data_ad0e03a80298afe0c18f4b365bdfa6e5
#
_entry.id   ad0e03a80298afe0c18f4b365bdfa6e5
#
_cell.length_a   1.000
_cell.length_b   1.000
_cell.length_c   1.000
_cell.angle_alpha   90.00
_cell.angle_beta   90.00
_cell.angle_gamma   90.00
#
_symmetry.space_group_name_H-M   'P 1'
#
loop_
_entity.id
_entity.type
_entity.pdbx_description
1 polymer ?
#
loop_
_entity_poly.entity_id
_entity_poly.type
_entity_poly.pdbx_seq_one_letter_code
_entity_poly.pdbx_strand_id
1 'polypeptide(L)'
;EIPAAQPSWVHLDYGNPESARWLLQTPLLNDAARESLLGQSNRPKLVRMGETVLLILRGINHNKDHRPEEMVALRIYITPDFILSSRRRSLLSEKDVFQQLVLGGGAISSADWLVEICDALTDRAGEFVEELHDQILELEEIVLMRELPANGRLARIRKQLIMIRRYLSPQRDLVARLANEKLSWLDEDDRRCLLDIADRLRRWLDDLDAGVARSAVLADEINNLTAEATNRRAYQMSVMALMFLPASFLTGLFGINLGGIPGAESPTAFWVFCGSLLALATGLAVWLKYRRWW
;
A
#
# COMPACT_ATOMS: atom_id res chain seq x y z
N GLU A 1 -33.63 -31.84 -2.90
CA GLU A 1 -34.48 -31.19 -3.91
C GLU A 1 -34.32 -29.69 -3.75
N ILE A 2 -33.76 -28.99 -4.77
CA ILE A 2 -33.64 -27.56 -4.83
C ILE A 2 -35.02 -27.02 -5.27
N PRO A 3 -35.63 -26.06 -4.54
CA PRO A 3 -36.89 -25.49 -4.97
C PRO A 3 -36.73 -24.81 -6.32
N ALA A 4 -37.56 -25.16 -7.30
CA ALA A 4 -37.47 -24.70 -8.69
C ALA A 4 -37.82 -23.23 -8.96
N ALA A 5 -37.87 -22.38 -7.93
CA ALA A 5 -38.35 -21.00 -8.05
C ALA A 5 -37.34 -19.90 -7.65
N GLN A 6 -36.21 -20.24 -7.06
CA GLN A 6 -35.15 -19.26 -6.71
C GLN A 6 -33.76 -19.90 -6.83
N PRO A 7 -32.74 -19.16 -7.34
CA PRO A 7 -31.40 -19.70 -7.43
C PRO A 7 -30.84 -20.03 -6.04
N SER A 8 -30.13 -21.14 -5.95
CA SER A 8 -29.49 -21.55 -4.69
C SER A 8 -28.06 -21.16 -4.67
N TRP A 9 -27.63 -20.48 -3.59
CA TRP A 9 -26.21 -20.13 -3.38
C TRP A 9 -25.56 -21.05 -2.35
N VAL A 10 -24.50 -21.74 -2.77
CA VAL A 10 -23.62 -22.55 -1.92
C VAL A 10 -22.25 -21.87 -1.83
N HIS A 11 -21.84 -21.57 -0.62
CA HIS A 11 -20.54 -20.96 -0.36
C HIS A 11 -19.65 -21.89 0.45
N LEU A 12 -18.40 -22.11 0.00
CA LEU A 12 -17.49 -23.07 0.59
C LEU A 12 -16.12 -22.45 0.91
N ASP A 13 -15.59 -22.84 2.06
CA ASP A 13 -14.17 -22.61 2.39
C ASP A 13 -13.37 -23.85 1.96
N TYR A 14 -12.64 -23.76 0.84
CA TYR A 14 -11.81 -24.88 0.37
C TYR A 14 -10.52 -25.08 1.20
N GLY A 15 -10.27 -24.23 2.20
CA GLY A 15 -9.29 -24.50 3.25
C GLY A 15 -9.74 -25.61 4.21
N ASN A 16 -11.06 -25.87 4.29
CA ASN A 16 -11.63 -27.00 5.01
C ASN A 16 -11.51 -28.29 4.15
N PRO A 17 -10.90 -29.37 4.67
CA PRO A 17 -10.74 -30.63 3.93
C PRO A 17 -12.04 -31.27 3.46
N GLU A 18 -13.14 -31.10 4.19
CA GLU A 18 -14.45 -31.66 3.80
C GLU A 18 -15.03 -30.90 2.59
N SER A 19 -14.97 -29.55 2.62
CA SER A 19 -15.39 -28.71 1.50
C SER A 19 -14.55 -28.97 0.25
N ALA A 20 -13.23 -29.11 0.40
CA ALA A 20 -12.34 -29.44 -0.71
C ALA A 20 -12.67 -30.84 -1.30
N ARG A 21 -12.95 -31.83 -0.46
CA ARG A 21 -13.38 -33.18 -0.90
C ARG A 21 -14.71 -33.13 -1.64
N TRP A 22 -15.67 -32.39 -1.13
CA TRP A 22 -16.98 -32.21 -1.78
C TRP A 22 -16.84 -31.59 -3.18
N LEU A 23 -16.01 -30.51 -3.31
CA LEU A 23 -15.73 -29.88 -4.60
C LEU A 23 -15.08 -30.84 -5.61
N LEU A 24 -14.25 -31.77 -5.15
CA LEU A 24 -13.62 -32.79 -6.00
C LEU A 24 -14.59 -33.87 -6.46
N GLN A 25 -15.57 -34.22 -5.64
CA GLN A 25 -16.44 -35.38 -5.87
C GLN A 25 -17.81 -35.05 -6.47
N THR A 26 -18.25 -33.78 -6.34
CA THR A 26 -19.59 -33.37 -6.81
C THR A 26 -19.75 -33.59 -8.33
N PRO A 27 -20.85 -34.23 -8.78
CA PRO A 27 -21.15 -34.40 -10.21
C PRO A 27 -21.59 -33.08 -10.89
N LEU A 28 -21.88 -32.03 -10.12
CA LEU A 28 -22.31 -30.72 -10.62
C LEU A 28 -21.23 -29.98 -11.39
N LEU A 29 -19.97 -30.34 -11.19
CA LEU A 29 -18.80 -29.62 -11.75
C LEU A 29 -18.10 -30.51 -12.78
N ASN A 30 -17.73 -29.89 -13.90
CA ASN A 30 -16.74 -30.45 -14.82
C ASN A 30 -15.30 -30.22 -14.30
N ASP A 31 -14.32 -30.89 -14.90
CA ASP A 31 -12.93 -30.85 -14.43
C ASP A 31 -12.34 -29.44 -14.47
N ALA A 32 -12.69 -28.63 -15.48
CA ALA A 32 -12.23 -27.24 -15.60
C ALA A 32 -12.80 -26.35 -14.46
N ALA A 33 -14.07 -26.56 -14.08
CA ALA A 33 -14.68 -25.85 -12.95
C ALA A 33 -14.07 -26.29 -11.61
N ARG A 34 -13.82 -27.60 -11.42
CA ARG A 34 -13.13 -28.12 -10.22
C ARG A 34 -11.75 -27.53 -10.05
N GLU A 35 -10.95 -27.56 -11.12
CA GLU A 35 -9.61 -26.97 -11.10
C GLU A 35 -9.65 -25.47 -10.79
N SER A 36 -10.61 -24.76 -11.34
CA SER A 36 -10.73 -23.32 -11.10
C SER A 36 -11.18 -22.98 -9.68
N LEU A 37 -12.12 -23.75 -9.09
CA LEU A 37 -12.65 -23.52 -7.74
C LEU A 37 -11.66 -23.92 -6.65
N LEU A 38 -10.80 -24.90 -6.88
CA LEU A 38 -9.76 -25.38 -5.98
C LEU A 38 -8.36 -24.85 -6.34
N GLY A 39 -8.21 -24.32 -7.55
CA GLY A 39 -6.92 -24.04 -8.16
C GLY A 39 -6.11 -22.93 -7.49
N GLN A 40 -4.83 -22.91 -7.87
CA GLN A 40 -3.85 -21.92 -7.37
C GLN A 40 -3.86 -20.60 -8.17
N SER A 41 -4.70 -20.48 -9.24
CA SER A 41 -4.76 -19.26 -10.02
C SER A 41 -5.25 -18.10 -9.17
N ASN A 42 -4.42 -17.08 -9.09
CA ASN A 42 -4.65 -15.90 -8.26
C ASN A 42 -4.97 -14.64 -9.07
N ARG A 43 -5.13 -14.73 -10.39
CA ARG A 43 -5.48 -13.59 -11.25
C ARG A 43 -6.97 -13.59 -11.55
N PRO A 44 -7.62 -12.41 -11.65
CA PRO A 44 -8.98 -12.32 -12.15
C PRO A 44 -9.12 -13.03 -13.49
N LYS A 45 -10.15 -13.85 -13.62
CA LYS A 45 -10.40 -14.70 -14.79
C LYS A 45 -11.90 -14.84 -15.05
N LEU A 46 -12.29 -14.79 -16.31
CA LEU A 46 -13.63 -15.06 -16.80
C LEU A 46 -13.55 -16.20 -17.83
N VAL A 47 -14.33 -17.25 -17.63
CA VAL A 47 -14.50 -18.33 -18.58
C VAL A 47 -16.00 -18.60 -18.75
N ARG A 48 -16.50 -18.47 -19.98
CA ARG A 48 -17.85 -18.80 -20.34
C ARG A 48 -17.92 -20.25 -20.87
N MET A 49 -18.92 -21.00 -20.41
CA MET A 49 -19.21 -22.38 -20.85
C MET A 49 -20.72 -22.50 -21.13
N GLY A 50 -21.15 -22.06 -22.32
CA GLY A 50 -22.57 -21.95 -22.66
C GLY A 50 -23.26 -20.86 -21.83
N GLU A 51 -24.26 -21.25 -21.02
CA GLU A 51 -24.95 -20.35 -20.07
C GLU A 51 -24.31 -20.35 -18.69
N THR A 52 -23.25 -21.12 -18.48
CA THR A 52 -22.48 -21.13 -17.24
C THR A 52 -21.30 -20.18 -17.33
N VAL A 53 -21.01 -19.48 -16.24
CA VAL A 53 -19.86 -18.61 -16.13
C VAL A 53 -19.01 -19.01 -14.92
N LEU A 54 -17.71 -19.05 -15.15
CA LEU A 54 -16.70 -19.27 -14.12
C LEU A 54 -15.89 -17.98 -13.95
N LEU A 55 -15.88 -17.47 -12.74
CA LEU A 55 -15.23 -16.21 -12.39
C LEU A 55 -14.21 -16.39 -11.28
N ILE A 56 -13.13 -15.64 -11.35
CA ILE A 56 -12.22 -15.43 -10.24
C ILE A 56 -12.13 -13.92 -10.03
N LEU A 57 -12.65 -13.44 -8.92
CA LEU A 57 -12.59 -12.04 -8.48
C LEU A 57 -11.67 -11.90 -7.28
N ARG A 58 -11.26 -10.66 -7.00
CA ARG A 58 -10.38 -10.33 -5.90
C ARG A 58 -11.01 -9.28 -5.00
N GLY A 59 -10.96 -9.51 -3.69
CA GLY A 59 -11.40 -8.54 -2.70
C GLY A 59 -10.28 -8.21 -1.72
N ILE A 60 -10.41 -7.06 -1.08
CA ILE A 60 -9.47 -6.57 -0.07
C ILE A 60 -9.42 -7.54 1.12
N ASN A 61 -8.23 -7.77 1.64
CA ASN A 61 -8.01 -8.69 2.74
C ASN A 61 -8.13 -7.95 4.09
N HIS A 62 -9.20 -8.22 4.84
CA HIS A 62 -9.43 -7.66 6.17
C HIS A 62 -9.13 -8.67 7.31
N ASN A 63 -8.46 -9.79 7.01
CA ASN A 63 -8.10 -10.77 8.02
C ASN A 63 -6.96 -10.25 8.91
N LYS A 64 -7.07 -10.41 10.24
CA LYS A 64 -6.19 -9.81 11.26
C LYS A 64 -4.69 -10.05 11.06
N ASP A 65 -4.30 -11.22 10.57
CA ASP A 65 -2.89 -11.62 10.43
C ASP A 65 -2.35 -11.41 9.01
N HIS A 66 -3.07 -10.68 8.18
CA HIS A 66 -2.74 -10.49 6.76
C HIS A 66 -2.78 -9.01 6.37
N ARG A 67 -2.10 -8.70 5.28
CA ARG A 67 -2.06 -7.33 4.75
C ARG A 67 -3.18 -7.13 3.73
N PRO A 68 -3.79 -5.93 3.68
CA PRO A 68 -4.87 -5.61 2.73
C PRO A 68 -4.50 -5.88 1.27
N GLU A 69 -3.25 -5.60 0.89
CA GLU A 69 -2.75 -5.85 -0.47
C GLU A 69 -2.59 -7.33 -0.83
N GLU A 70 -2.67 -8.23 0.14
CA GLU A 70 -2.76 -9.68 -0.08
C GLU A 70 -4.19 -10.10 -0.40
N MET A 71 -4.76 -9.52 -1.46
CA MET A 71 -6.16 -9.68 -1.83
C MET A 71 -6.62 -11.15 -1.84
N VAL A 72 -7.82 -11.39 -1.34
CA VAL A 72 -8.44 -12.73 -1.29
C VAL A 72 -9.12 -13.04 -2.62
N ALA A 73 -8.96 -14.26 -3.11
CA ALA A 73 -9.67 -14.74 -4.31
C ALA A 73 -11.04 -15.29 -3.92
N LEU A 74 -12.08 -14.76 -4.54
CA LEU A 74 -13.41 -15.34 -4.59
C LEU A 74 -13.58 -16.03 -5.93
N ARG A 75 -13.84 -17.32 -5.92
CA ARG A 75 -14.06 -18.14 -7.10
C ARG A 75 -15.51 -18.47 -7.20
N ILE A 76 -16.09 -18.28 -8.36
CA ILE A 76 -17.53 -18.36 -8.58
C ILE A 76 -17.79 -19.23 -9.81
N TYR A 77 -18.66 -20.20 -9.65
CA TYR A 77 -19.30 -20.95 -10.71
C TYR A 77 -20.79 -20.62 -10.66
N ILE A 78 -21.33 -20.03 -11.72
CA ILE A 78 -22.68 -19.50 -11.73
C ILE A 78 -23.43 -19.96 -12.98
N THR A 79 -24.67 -20.42 -12.76
CA THR A 79 -25.65 -20.76 -13.76
C THR A 79 -26.94 -19.98 -13.51
N PRO A 80 -27.96 -20.03 -14.39
CA PRO A 80 -29.23 -19.34 -14.12
C PRO A 80 -29.86 -19.68 -12.76
N ASP A 81 -29.73 -20.93 -12.31
CA ASP A 81 -30.47 -21.48 -11.16
C ASP A 81 -29.57 -21.84 -9.96
N PHE A 82 -28.24 -21.73 -10.12
CA PHE A 82 -27.32 -22.21 -9.09
C PHE A 82 -26.04 -21.41 -9.07
N ILE A 83 -25.61 -21.02 -7.88
CA ILE A 83 -24.38 -20.30 -7.61
C ILE A 83 -23.52 -21.13 -6.65
N LEU A 84 -22.30 -21.42 -7.04
CA LEU A 84 -21.31 -22.03 -6.18
C LEU A 84 -20.11 -21.10 -6.07
N SER A 85 -19.82 -20.64 -4.87
CA SER A 85 -18.64 -19.81 -4.62
C SER A 85 -17.69 -20.48 -3.64
N SER A 86 -16.40 -20.24 -3.81
CA SER A 86 -15.38 -20.78 -2.93
C SER A 86 -14.28 -19.76 -2.62
N ARG A 87 -13.77 -19.80 -1.41
CA ARG A 87 -12.65 -19.00 -0.92
C ARG A 87 -11.80 -19.77 0.08
N ARG A 88 -10.62 -19.30 0.35
CA ARG A 88 -9.75 -19.85 1.40
C ARG A 88 -9.69 -18.96 2.64
N ARG A 89 -9.87 -17.66 2.50
CA ARG A 89 -9.84 -16.66 3.57
C ARG A 89 -11.14 -15.89 3.56
N SER A 90 -11.57 -15.42 4.72
CA SER A 90 -12.81 -14.65 4.85
C SER A 90 -12.76 -13.35 4.03
N LEU A 91 -13.87 -13.01 3.40
CA LEU A 91 -14.12 -11.76 2.67
C LEU A 91 -15.28 -11.02 3.33
N LEU A 92 -15.14 -9.73 3.57
CA LEU A 92 -16.23 -8.90 4.09
C LEU A 92 -17.33 -8.72 3.06
N SER A 93 -16.97 -8.44 1.80
CA SER A 93 -17.94 -8.27 0.71
C SER A 93 -18.91 -9.48 0.56
N GLU A 94 -18.39 -10.69 0.69
CA GLU A 94 -19.22 -11.91 0.64
C GLU A 94 -20.15 -11.99 1.85
N LYS A 95 -19.68 -11.59 3.03
CA LYS A 95 -20.51 -11.57 4.25
C LYS A 95 -21.60 -10.50 4.16
N ASP A 96 -21.30 -9.35 3.58
CA ASP A 96 -22.26 -8.26 3.40
C ASP A 96 -23.43 -8.75 2.50
N VAL A 97 -23.14 -9.37 1.36
CA VAL A 97 -24.15 -9.96 0.46
C VAL A 97 -24.95 -11.08 1.17
N PHE A 98 -24.26 -11.94 1.92
CA PHE A 98 -24.94 -12.99 2.67
C PHE A 98 -25.91 -12.43 3.73
N GLN A 99 -25.50 -11.39 4.46
CA GLN A 99 -26.37 -10.76 5.46
C GLN A 99 -27.62 -10.14 4.82
N GLN A 100 -27.50 -9.48 3.67
CA GLN A 100 -28.64 -8.93 2.96
C GLN A 100 -29.64 -10.01 2.57
N LEU A 101 -29.17 -11.14 2.05
CA LEU A 101 -30.03 -12.29 1.72
C LEU A 101 -30.74 -12.86 2.96
N VAL A 102 -30.05 -12.98 4.09
CA VAL A 102 -30.65 -13.51 5.35
C VAL A 102 -31.73 -12.56 5.89
N LEU A 103 -31.57 -11.25 5.70
CA LEU A 103 -32.55 -10.24 6.10
C LEU A 103 -33.78 -10.17 5.16
N GLY A 104 -33.81 -10.98 4.11
CA GLY A 104 -34.91 -11.00 3.12
C GLY A 104 -34.86 -9.86 2.11
N GLY A 105 -33.73 -9.14 2.04
CA GLY A 105 -33.39 -8.21 0.98
C GLY A 105 -32.34 -8.83 0.04
N GLY A 106 -31.96 -8.09 -0.99
CA GLY A 106 -30.86 -8.50 -1.90
C GLY A 106 -31.35 -9.35 -3.08
N ALA A 107 -30.40 -10.05 -3.67
CA ALA A 107 -30.54 -10.75 -4.94
C ALA A 107 -31.70 -11.76 -4.99
N ILE A 108 -32.53 -11.67 -6.01
CA ILE A 108 -33.62 -12.60 -6.29
C ILE A 108 -33.30 -13.56 -7.46
N SER A 109 -32.26 -13.24 -8.23
CA SER A 109 -31.78 -14.03 -9.37
C SER A 109 -30.26 -14.26 -9.25
N SER A 110 -29.73 -15.17 -10.09
CA SER A 110 -28.28 -15.34 -10.23
C SER A 110 -27.59 -14.09 -10.78
N ALA A 111 -28.28 -13.32 -11.63
CA ALA A 111 -27.77 -12.07 -12.19
C ALA A 111 -27.66 -10.97 -11.10
N ASP A 112 -28.74 -10.77 -10.33
CA ASP A 112 -28.72 -9.82 -9.21
C ASP A 112 -27.58 -10.15 -8.23
N TRP A 113 -27.43 -11.42 -7.86
CA TRP A 113 -26.35 -11.86 -6.97
C TRP A 113 -24.97 -11.55 -7.55
N LEU A 114 -24.79 -11.74 -8.86
CA LEU A 114 -23.53 -11.46 -9.54
C LEU A 114 -23.21 -9.95 -9.54
N VAL A 115 -24.21 -9.11 -9.78
CA VAL A 115 -24.10 -7.66 -9.69
C VAL A 115 -23.76 -7.25 -8.27
N GLU A 116 -24.52 -7.71 -7.26
CA GLU A 116 -24.30 -7.37 -5.85
C GLU A 116 -22.90 -7.75 -5.35
N ILE A 117 -22.38 -8.92 -5.70
CA ILE A 117 -21.05 -9.34 -5.27
C ILE A 117 -19.94 -8.52 -5.96
N CYS A 118 -20.12 -8.17 -7.25
CA CYS A 118 -19.19 -7.29 -7.96
C CYS A 118 -19.20 -5.88 -7.36
N ASP A 119 -20.38 -5.40 -7.00
CA ASP A 119 -20.60 -4.11 -6.36
C ASP A 119 -19.91 -4.04 -4.99
N ALA A 120 -20.22 -4.97 -4.10
CA ALA A 120 -19.64 -5.07 -2.77
C ALA A 120 -18.12 -5.22 -2.78
N LEU A 121 -17.56 -5.94 -3.75
CA LEU A 121 -16.10 -6.05 -3.93
C LEU A 121 -15.48 -4.72 -4.38
N THR A 122 -16.20 -3.97 -5.22
CA THR A 122 -15.75 -2.67 -5.76
C THR A 122 -15.83 -1.58 -4.70
N ASP A 123 -16.89 -1.55 -3.89
CA ASP A 123 -17.05 -0.59 -2.79
C ASP A 123 -15.94 -0.76 -1.75
N ARG A 124 -15.68 -2.00 -1.31
CA ARG A 124 -14.58 -2.28 -0.38
C ARG A 124 -13.19 -1.95 -0.96
N ALA A 125 -13.03 -2.10 -2.27
CA ALA A 125 -11.79 -1.66 -2.93
C ALA A 125 -11.67 -0.13 -2.93
N GLY A 126 -12.78 0.59 -3.18
CA GLY A 126 -12.87 2.05 -3.12
C GLY A 126 -12.52 2.59 -1.74
N GLU A 127 -13.16 2.08 -0.67
CA GLU A 127 -12.85 2.44 0.72
C GLU A 127 -11.34 2.34 1.02
N PHE A 128 -10.70 1.27 0.55
CA PHE A 128 -9.27 1.08 0.77
C PHE A 128 -8.40 2.03 -0.08
N VAL A 129 -8.82 2.36 -1.30
CA VAL A 129 -8.12 3.35 -2.14
C VAL A 129 -8.20 4.74 -1.52
N GLU A 130 -9.37 5.14 -0.98
CA GLU A 130 -9.55 6.39 -0.25
C GLU A 130 -8.66 6.45 1.00
N GLU A 131 -8.58 5.37 1.78
CA GLU A 131 -7.66 5.27 2.93
C GLU A 131 -6.20 5.49 2.52
N LEU A 132 -5.76 4.91 1.40
CA LEU A 132 -4.41 5.12 0.89
C LEU A 132 -4.17 6.56 0.43
N HIS A 133 -5.20 7.19 -0.14
CA HIS A 133 -5.14 8.59 -0.54
C HIS A 133 -4.95 9.51 0.68
N ASP A 134 -5.73 9.29 1.74
CA ASP A 134 -5.63 10.05 2.99
C ASP A 134 -4.25 9.88 3.64
N GLN A 135 -3.70 8.66 3.62
CA GLN A 135 -2.35 8.40 4.11
C GLN A 135 -1.27 9.16 3.31
N ILE A 136 -1.47 9.36 2.00
CA ILE A 136 -0.56 10.18 1.17
C ILE A 136 -0.69 11.65 1.56
N LEU A 137 -1.90 12.17 1.70
CA LEU A 137 -2.15 13.56 2.13
C LEU A 137 -1.48 13.87 3.47
N GLU A 138 -1.63 12.98 4.45
CA GLU A 138 -0.97 13.12 5.75
C GLU A 138 0.56 13.18 5.63
N LEU A 139 1.14 12.36 4.74
CA LEU A 139 2.58 12.41 4.48
C LEU A 139 3.00 13.70 3.79
N GLU A 140 2.21 14.24 2.88
CA GLU A 140 2.45 15.53 2.24
C GLU A 140 2.49 16.66 3.28
N GLU A 141 1.55 16.68 4.23
CA GLU A 141 1.52 17.66 5.31
C GLU A 141 2.80 17.61 6.18
N ILE A 142 3.22 16.40 6.58
CA ILE A 142 4.46 16.21 7.36
C ILE A 142 5.67 16.77 6.59
N VAL A 143 5.78 16.48 5.30
CA VAL A 143 6.88 16.92 4.44
C VAL A 143 6.84 18.45 4.23
N LEU A 144 5.63 19.03 4.05
CA LEU A 144 5.45 20.49 3.95
C LEU A 144 5.88 21.23 5.22
N MET A 145 5.70 20.62 6.41
CA MET A 145 6.22 21.14 7.68
C MET A 145 7.74 20.95 7.83
N ARG A 146 8.42 20.43 6.79
CA ARG A 146 9.85 20.08 6.78
C ARG A 146 10.25 19.04 7.82
N GLU A 147 9.30 18.17 8.17
CA GLU A 147 9.53 17.05 9.05
C GLU A 147 9.77 15.76 8.24
N LEU A 148 10.55 14.85 8.82
CA LEU A 148 10.81 13.55 8.19
C LEU A 148 9.78 12.55 8.69
N PRO A 149 9.02 11.91 7.78
CA PRO A 149 8.07 10.87 8.17
C PRO A 149 8.78 9.64 8.72
N ALA A 150 8.03 8.79 9.45
CA ALA A 150 8.55 7.54 9.97
C ALA A 150 9.12 6.65 8.85
N ASN A 151 10.28 6.04 9.11
CA ASN A 151 11.01 5.22 8.15
C ASN A 151 10.11 4.12 7.54
N GLY A 152 10.11 4.05 6.21
CA GLY A 152 9.41 3.03 5.45
C GLY A 152 7.89 3.22 5.30
N ARG A 153 7.29 4.30 5.85
CA ARG A 153 5.85 4.57 5.72
C ARG A 153 5.46 4.78 4.25
N LEU A 154 6.15 5.67 3.54
CA LEU A 154 5.92 5.93 2.12
C LEU A 154 6.14 4.67 1.25
N ALA A 155 7.20 3.90 1.52
CA ALA A 155 7.48 2.67 0.78
C ALA A 155 6.36 1.62 0.95
N ARG A 156 5.75 1.54 2.13
CA ARG A 156 4.62 0.65 2.40
C ARG A 156 3.38 1.08 1.61
N ILE A 157 3.00 2.35 1.65
CA ILE A 157 1.87 2.89 0.90
C ILE A 157 2.07 2.65 -0.59
N ARG A 158 3.24 2.99 -1.13
CA ARG A 158 3.56 2.78 -2.54
C ARG A 158 3.46 1.30 -2.95
N LYS A 159 3.91 0.39 -2.10
CA LYS A 159 3.74 -1.05 -2.33
C LYS A 159 2.27 -1.43 -2.40
N GLN A 160 1.43 -0.93 -1.49
CA GLN A 160 -0.01 -1.20 -1.46
C GLN A 160 -0.69 -0.69 -2.73
N LEU A 161 -0.45 0.56 -3.15
CA LEU A 161 -0.96 1.12 -4.39
C LEU A 161 -0.67 0.23 -5.60
N ILE A 162 0.60 -0.17 -5.76
CA ILE A 162 1.05 -1.00 -6.89
C ILE A 162 0.41 -2.40 -6.85
N MET A 163 0.32 -3.01 -5.68
CA MET A 163 -0.23 -4.37 -5.53
C MET A 163 -1.74 -4.40 -5.78
N ILE A 164 -2.49 -3.43 -5.26
CA ILE A 164 -3.93 -3.33 -5.50
C ILE A 164 -4.21 -3.08 -6.98
N ARG A 165 -3.53 -2.13 -7.59
CA ARG A 165 -3.63 -1.84 -9.03
C ARG A 165 -3.44 -3.10 -9.89
N ARG A 166 -2.46 -3.93 -9.55
CA ARG A 166 -2.15 -5.18 -10.29
C ARG A 166 -3.33 -6.14 -10.37
N TYR A 167 -4.23 -6.12 -9.37
CA TYR A 167 -5.42 -6.98 -9.36
C TYR A 167 -6.68 -6.26 -9.86
N LEU A 168 -6.86 -4.98 -9.53
CA LEU A 168 -8.05 -4.25 -9.97
C LEU A 168 -8.07 -3.99 -11.47
N SER A 169 -6.91 -3.78 -12.11
CA SER A 169 -6.87 -3.55 -13.57
C SER A 169 -7.45 -4.72 -14.37
N PRO A 170 -7.01 -5.99 -14.21
CA PRO A 170 -7.64 -7.10 -14.92
C PRO A 170 -9.07 -7.39 -14.43
N GLN A 171 -9.43 -7.01 -13.20
CA GLN A 171 -10.79 -7.18 -12.69
C GLN A 171 -11.77 -6.22 -13.37
N ARG A 172 -11.40 -4.94 -13.57
CA ARG A 172 -12.17 -4.01 -14.37
C ARG A 172 -12.47 -4.55 -15.78
N ASP A 173 -11.42 -5.04 -16.46
CA ASP A 173 -11.56 -5.60 -17.81
C ASP A 173 -12.46 -6.84 -17.82
N LEU A 174 -12.39 -7.63 -16.77
CA LEU A 174 -13.25 -8.82 -16.58
C LEU A 174 -14.72 -8.40 -16.41
N VAL A 175 -15.02 -7.44 -15.53
CA VAL A 175 -16.40 -6.97 -15.29
C VAL A 175 -16.98 -6.32 -16.55
N ALA A 176 -16.22 -5.47 -17.24
CA ALA A 176 -16.65 -4.89 -18.51
C ALA A 176 -16.92 -5.93 -19.60
N ARG A 177 -16.11 -7.00 -19.64
CA ARG A 177 -16.29 -8.12 -20.56
C ARG A 177 -17.51 -8.95 -20.19
N LEU A 178 -17.75 -9.19 -18.89
CA LEU A 178 -18.91 -9.92 -18.39
C LEU A 178 -20.21 -9.22 -18.79
N ALA A 179 -20.30 -7.90 -18.69
CA ALA A 179 -21.46 -7.13 -19.11
C ALA A 179 -21.80 -7.31 -20.62
N ASN A 180 -20.79 -7.63 -21.45
CA ASN A 180 -20.96 -7.84 -22.89
C ASN A 180 -21.17 -9.33 -23.28
N GLU A 181 -21.12 -10.26 -22.33
CA GLU A 181 -21.37 -11.68 -22.61
C GLU A 181 -22.85 -11.92 -22.93
N LYS A 182 -23.11 -12.73 -23.97
CA LYS A 182 -24.48 -13.08 -24.40
C LYS A 182 -25.03 -14.23 -23.53
N LEU A 183 -25.38 -13.91 -22.30
CA LEU A 183 -26.01 -14.84 -21.36
C LEU A 183 -27.51 -14.56 -21.34
N SER A 184 -28.35 -15.63 -21.39
CA SER A 184 -29.81 -15.50 -21.44
C SER A 184 -30.41 -15.00 -20.11
N TRP A 185 -29.71 -15.22 -19.01
CA TRP A 185 -30.12 -14.88 -17.66
C TRP A 185 -29.57 -13.52 -17.15
N LEU A 186 -28.78 -12.83 -17.97
CA LEU A 186 -28.27 -11.50 -17.69
C LEU A 186 -29.05 -10.49 -18.55
N ASP A 187 -29.90 -9.71 -17.93
CA ASP A 187 -30.73 -8.75 -18.62
C ASP A 187 -29.99 -7.41 -18.92
N GLU A 188 -30.69 -6.44 -19.50
CA GLU A 188 -30.09 -5.17 -19.91
C GLU A 188 -29.79 -4.26 -18.71
N ASP A 189 -30.57 -4.35 -17.64
CA ASP A 189 -30.35 -3.57 -16.42
C ASP A 189 -29.15 -4.10 -15.65
N ASP A 190 -29.00 -5.44 -15.54
CA ASP A 190 -27.82 -6.09 -14.98
C ASP A 190 -26.53 -5.68 -15.71
N ARG A 191 -26.60 -5.65 -17.07
CA ARG A 191 -25.47 -5.23 -17.91
C ARG A 191 -25.07 -3.80 -17.65
N ARG A 192 -26.03 -2.89 -17.49
CA ARG A 192 -25.76 -1.49 -17.14
C ARG A 192 -25.11 -1.38 -15.78
N CYS A 193 -25.63 -2.09 -14.78
CA CYS A 193 -25.03 -2.13 -13.45
C CYS A 193 -23.56 -2.62 -13.49
N LEU A 194 -23.29 -3.69 -14.24
CA LEU A 194 -21.92 -4.18 -14.41
C LEU A 194 -21.00 -3.19 -15.13
N LEU A 195 -21.51 -2.44 -16.12
CA LEU A 195 -20.75 -1.38 -16.78
C LEU A 195 -20.45 -0.21 -15.82
N ASP A 196 -21.42 0.18 -15.00
CA ASP A 196 -21.23 1.22 -13.97
C ASP A 196 -20.18 0.79 -12.93
N ILE A 197 -20.19 -0.48 -12.53
CA ILE A 197 -19.16 -1.07 -11.66
C ILE A 197 -17.77 -1.03 -12.33
N ALA A 198 -17.69 -1.37 -13.62
CA ALA A 198 -16.43 -1.30 -14.37
C ALA A 198 -15.93 0.15 -14.49
N ASP A 199 -16.81 1.13 -14.65
CA ASP A 199 -16.47 2.55 -14.68
C ASP A 199 -16.02 3.08 -13.31
N ARG A 200 -16.60 2.59 -12.20
CA ARG A 200 -16.10 2.88 -10.85
C ARG A 200 -14.70 2.30 -10.63
N LEU A 201 -14.48 1.05 -11.04
CA LEU A 201 -13.15 0.43 -10.98
C LEU A 201 -12.12 1.20 -11.81
N ARG A 202 -12.51 1.80 -12.95
CA ARG A 202 -11.64 2.66 -13.73
C ARG A 202 -11.23 3.91 -12.97
N ARG A 203 -12.18 4.59 -12.31
CA ARG A 203 -11.87 5.77 -11.47
C ARG A 203 -10.88 5.40 -10.35
N TRP A 204 -11.11 4.30 -9.64
CA TRP A 204 -10.18 3.84 -8.60
C TRP A 204 -8.78 3.52 -9.15
N LEU A 205 -8.68 3.02 -10.38
CA LEU A 205 -7.39 2.79 -11.03
C LEU A 205 -6.67 4.10 -11.37
N ASP A 206 -7.40 5.11 -11.83
CA ASP A 206 -6.86 6.45 -12.10
C ASP A 206 -6.34 7.09 -10.79
N ASP A 207 -7.08 6.93 -9.68
CA ASP A 207 -6.68 7.41 -8.35
C ASP A 207 -5.43 6.67 -7.82
N LEU A 208 -5.35 5.35 -8.04
CA LEU A 208 -4.16 4.57 -7.71
C LEU A 208 -2.94 5.03 -8.51
N ASP A 209 -3.10 5.32 -9.80
CA ASP A 209 -2.02 5.83 -10.65
C ASP A 209 -1.56 7.23 -10.22
N ALA A 210 -2.51 8.11 -9.88
CA ALA A 210 -2.21 9.41 -9.30
C ALA A 210 -1.46 9.27 -7.96
N GLY A 211 -1.90 8.35 -7.09
CA GLY A 211 -1.24 8.04 -5.82
C GLY A 211 0.20 7.55 -6.00
N VAL A 212 0.44 6.69 -6.99
CA VAL A 212 1.81 6.24 -7.32
C VAL A 212 2.68 7.40 -7.78
N ALA A 213 2.16 8.28 -8.65
CA ALA A 213 2.89 9.45 -9.12
C ALA A 213 3.21 10.43 -7.97
N ARG A 214 2.22 10.76 -7.11
CA ARG A 214 2.43 11.59 -5.92
C ARG A 214 3.45 11.00 -4.96
N SER A 215 3.40 9.67 -4.74
CA SER A 215 4.37 8.97 -3.90
C SER A 215 5.82 9.08 -4.41
N ALA A 216 6.02 9.23 -5.72
CA ALA A 216 7.34 9.44 -6.29
C ALA A 216 7.87 10.84 -5.98
N VAL A 217 7.04 11.87 -6.14
CA VAL A 217 7.39 13.26 -5.79
C VAL A 217 7.72 13.39 -4.30
N LEU A 218 6.90 12.77 -3.43
CA LEU A 218 7.18 12.73 -1.99
C LEU A 218 8.50 12.05 -1.65
N ALA A 219 8.86 10.97 -2.36
CA ALA A 219 10.12 10.29 -2.14
C ALA A 219 11.31 11.22 -2.43
N ASP A 220 11.23 11.99 -3.52
CA ASP A 220 12.26 12.96 -3.88
C ASP A 220 12.38 14.08 -2.83
N GLU A 221 11.26 14.60 -2.34
CA GLU A 221 11.25 15.63 -1.32
C GLU A 221 11.80 15.13 0.03
N ILE A 222 11.44 13.91 0.45
CA ILE A 222 12.01 13.27 1.65
C ILE A 222 13.53 13.09 1.51
N ASN A 223 14.01 12.71 0.31
CA ASN A 223 15.43 12.59 0.04
C ASN A 223 16.14 13.97 0.15
N ASN A 224 15.54 15.04 -0.37
CA ASN A 224 16.04 16.39 -0.27
C ASN A 224 16.14 16.85 1.18
N LEU A 225 15.09 16.66 1.98
CA LEU A 225 15.08 16.98 3.42
C LEU A 225 16.14 16.19 4.18
N THR A 226 16.32 14.92 3.85
CA THR A 226 17.33 14.05 4.46
C THR A 226 18.75 14.52 4.12
N ALA A 227 18.98 14.90 2.85
CA ALA A 227 20.26 15.44 2.40
C ALA A 227 20.56 16.79 3.09
N GLU A 228 19.57 17.68 3.19
CA GLU A 228 19.71 18.96 3.88
C GLU A 228 20.06 18.76 5.37
N ALA A 229 19.36 17.86 6.06
CA ALA A 229 19.65 17.52 7.46
C ALA A 229 21.07 16.96 7.63
N THR A 230 21.51 16.10 6.70
CA THR A 230 22.86 15.51 6.71
C THR A 230 23.92 16.59 6.46
N ASN A 231 23.71 17.44 5.46
CA ASN A 231 24.61 18.55 5.15
C ASN A 231 24.73 19.51 6.34
N ARG A 232 23.62 19.82 7.01
CA ARG A 232 23.64 20.67 8.21
C ARG A 232 24.46 20.06 9.35
N ARG A 233 24.35 18.75 9.57
CA ARG A 233 25.16 18.04 10.58
C ARG A 233 26.65 18.01 10.19
N ALA A 234 26.97 17.71 8.94
CA ALA A 234 28.34 17.73 8.43
C ALA A 234 28.96 19.11 8.57
N TYR A 235 28.20 20.16 8.26
CA TYR A 235 28.61 21.54 8.46
C TYR A 235 28.90 21.85 9.93
N GLN A 236 28.02 21.49 10.86
CA GLN A 236 28.24 21.66 12.30
C GLN A 236 29.53 20.97 12.76
N MET A 237 29.76 19.73 12.30
CA MET A 237 31.02 19.02 12.61
C MET A 237 32.27 19.76 12.05
N SER A 238 32.18 20.28 10.82
CA SER A 238 33.26 21.01 10.19
C SER A 238 33.58 22.30 10.94
N VAL A 239 32.56 23.03 11.41
CA VAL A 239 32.73 24.22 12.24
C VAL A 239 33.41 23.89 13.57
N MET A 240 32.97 22.81 14.23
CA MET A 240 33.61 22.33 15.47
C MET A 240 35.08 22.00 15.21
N ALA A 241 35.39 21.24 14.15
CA ALA A 241 36.76 20.89 13.80
C ALA A 241 37.61 22.13 13.53
N LEU A 242 37.08 23.15 12.81
CA LEU A 242 37.76 24.42 12.53
C LEU A 242 38.09 25.18 13.82
N MET A 243 37.22 25.11 14.84
CA MET A 243 37.49 25.77 16.13
C MET A 243 38.53 25.03 16.98
N PHE A 244 38.48 23.69 17.00
CA PHE A 244 39.36 22.88 17.87
C PHE A 244 40.76 22.65 17.27
N LEU A 245 40.87 22.51 15.93
CA LEU A 245 42.15 22.18 15.29
C LEU A 245 43.26 23.13 15.56
N PRO A 246 43.10 24.48 15.41
CA PRO A 246 44.17 25.46 15.73
C PRO A 246 44.54 25.46 17.22
N ALA A 247 43.49 25.32 18.08
CA ALA A 247 43.73 25.28 19.53
C ALA A 247 44.51 23.99 19.92
N SER A 248 44.14 22.86 19.38
CA SER A 248 44.84 21.59 19.63
C SER A 248 46.26 21.58 19.07
N PHE A 249 46.47 22.22 17.89
CA PHE A 249 47.82 22.39 17.33
C PHE A 249 48.71 23.23 18.22
N LEU A 250 48.22 24.39 18.70
CA LEU A 250 48.98 25.26 19.59
C LEU A 250 49.26 24.59 20.93
N THR A 251 48.27 23.92 21.54
CA THR A 251 48.49 23.20 22.81
C THR A 251 49.49 22.06 22.63
N GLY A 252 49.43 21.33 21.50
CA GLY A 252 50.41 20.29 21.15
C GLY A 252 51.82 20.86 20.96
N LEU A 253 51.95 21.96 20.21
CA LEU A 253 53.24 22.60 19.93
C LEU A 253 53.92 23.09 21.20
N PHE A 254 53.19 23.74 22.09
CA PHE A 254 53.72 24.24 23.36
C PHE A 254 53.77 23.19 24.48
N GLY A 255 53.10 22.06 24.32
CA GLY A 255 53.15 20.89 25.22
C GLY A 255 54.31 19.94 24.96
N ILE A 256 55.10 20.16 23.92
CA ILE A 256 56.29 19.34 23.60
C ILE A 256 57.46 19.72 24.55
N ASN A 257 58.05 18.74 25.22
CA ASN A 257 59.21 18.92 26.11
C ASN A 257 60.52 19.04 25.31
N LEU A 258 60.55 19.98 24.37
CA LEU A 258 61.77 20.29 23.62
C LEU A 258 62.41 21.57 24.20
N GLY A 259 63.73 21.52 24.39
CA GLY A 259 64.49 22.73 24.82
C GLY A 259 64.43 23.84 23.76
N GLY A 260 64.38 25.09 24.20
CA GLY A 260 64.39 26.25 23.31
C GLY A 260 63.03 26.89 22.98
N ILE A 261 61.96 26.43 23.66
CA ILE A 261 60.65 27.11 23.52
C ILE A 261 60.72 28.52 24.09
N PRO A 262 60.40 29.55 23.26
CA PRO A 262 60.45 30.96 23.74
C PRO A 262 59.47 31.19 24.90
N GLY A 263 59.97 31.70 26.03
CA GLY A 263 59.16 32.03 27.21
C GLY A 263 58.93 30.88 28.17
N ALA A 264 59.53 29.70 27.99
CA ALA A 264 59.30 28.53 28.84
C ALA A 264 59.62 28.73 30.33
N GLU A 265 60.53 29.65 30.65
CA GLU A 265 60.94 30.01 32.01
C GLU A 265 60.13 31.20 32.60
N SER A 266 59.26 31.81 31.82
CA SER A 266 58.49 33.00 32.26
C SER A 266 57.25 32.62 33.03
N PRO A 267 57.03 33.11 34.28
CA PRO A 267 55.82 32.78 35.06
C PRO A 267 54.50 33.32 34.45
N THR A 268 54.59 34.26 33.50
CA THR A 268 53.43 34.85 32.82
C THR A 268 53.09 34.17 31.50
N ALA A 269 53.97 33.33 30.96
CA ALA A 269 53.79 32.69 29.67
C ALA A 269 52.48 31.85 29.55
N PHE A 270 52.12 31.16 30.64
CA PHE A 270 50.86 30.37 30.67
C PHE A 270 49.64 31.28 30.48
N TRP A 271 49.55 32.39 31.14
CA TRP A 271 48.40 33.30 31.05
C TRP A 271 48.33 33.99 29.69
N VAL A 272 49.47 34.34 29.09
CA VAL A 272 49.57 34.91 27.73
C VAL A 272 49.07 33.85 26.71
N PHE A 273 49.48 32.58 26.88
CA PHE A 273 49.02 31.47 26.03
C PHE A 273 47.51 31.25 26.16
N CYS A 274 46.96 31.19 27.37
CA CYS A 274 45.51 31.06 27.59
C CYS A 274 44.74 32.24 26.97
N GLY A 275 45.22 33.45 27.12
CA GLY A 275 44.65 34.65 26.51
C GLY A 275 44.67 34.62 24.97
N SER A 276 45.75 34.12 24.37
CA SER A 276 45.86 33.97 22.91
C SER A 276 44.90 32.91 22.37
N LEU A 277 44.72 31.76 23.06
CA LEU A 277 43.71 30.73 22.70
C LEU A 277 42.29 31.30 22.79
N LEU A 278 41.99 32.06 23.84
CA LEU A 278 40.68 32.68 24.00
C LEU A 278 40.39 33.70 22.89
N ALA A 279 41.40 34.54 22.56
CA ALA A 279 41.30 35.50 21.47
C ALA A 279 41.12 34.83 20.10
N LEU A 280 41.81 33.71 19.86
CA LEU A 280 41.65 32.91 18.65
C LEU A 280 40.23 32.33 18.55
N ALA A 281 39.74 31.70 19.62
CA ALA A 281 38.42 31.12 19.66
C ALA A 281 37.31 32.18 19.46
N THR A 282 37.41 33.30 20.15
CA THR A 282 36.44 34.40 20.00
C THR A 282 36.52 35.06 18.62
N GLY A 283 37.72 35.26 18.07
CA GLY A 283 37.93 35.78 16.72
C GLY A 283 37.30 34.88 15.66
N LEU A 284 37.50 33.56 15.74
CA LEU A 284 36.87 32.58 14.86
C LEU A 284 35.33 32.57 15.00
N ALA A 285 34.81 32.62 16.22
CA ALA A 285 33.36 32.65 16.46
C ALA A 285 32.73 33.94 15.88
N VAL A 286 33.37 35.12 16.08
CA VAL A 286 32.90 36.38 15.51
C VAL A 286 32.98 36.36 13.98
N TRP A 287 34.05 35.81 13.40
CA TRP A 287 34.21 35.69 11.95
C TRP A 287 33.15 34.81 11.33
N LEU A 288 32.87 33.66 11.93
CA LEU A 288 31.78 32.71 11.51
C LEU A 288 30.42 33.43 11.57
N LYS A 289 30.13 34.17 12.65
CA LYS A 289 28.89 34.93 12.80
C LYS A 289 28.76 36.04 11.74
N TYR A 290 29.84 36.76 11.44
CA TYR A 290 29.83 37.83 10.44
C TYR A 290 29.60 37.33 9.01
N ARG A 291 30.13 36.16 8.69
CA ARG A 291 29.92 35.50 7.40
C ARG A 291 28.52 34.84 7.24
N ARG A 292 27.59 35.01 8.19
CA ARG A 292 26.27 34.36 8.23
C ARG A 292 26.33 32.83 8.09
N TRP A 293 27.39 32.26 8.61
CA TRP A 293 27.57 30.81 8.62
C TRP A 293 26.89 30.17 9.82
N TRP A 294 26.25 31.00 10.63
CA TRP A 294 25.36 30.65 11.75
C TRP A 294 24.04 31.37 11.61
#